data_1e7908f0d65521cf189c60361cfc65d1
#
_entry.id   1e7908f0d65521cf189c60361cfc65d1
#
_cell.length_a   1.000
_cell.length_b   1.000
_cell.length_c   1.000
_cell.angle_alpha   90.00
_cell.angle_beta   90.00
_cell.angle_gamma   90.00
#
_symmetry.space_group_name_H-M   'P 1'
#
loop_
_entity.id
_entity.type
_entity.pdbx_description
1 polymer ?
#
loop_
_entity_poly.entity_id
_entity_poly.type
_entity_poly.pdbx_seq_one_letter_code
_entity_poly.pdbx_strand_id
1 'polypeptide(L)'
;MDRLIQQCVLQVLEPICEAKFFERSNGFRPNRSAENAIAQAERMMQNMNLHYVVDVDIKSFFDNVSHGKLLKQMWTMGIRDKKLLCIISAMLKAEIAGIGFPEKGTPQGGIISPLLSNIVLNELDWWVASQWENIPTETNYIKRIYPNGTSDKSRQVYHLRKTKLKECYIVRYVDDFKIFCRKRADAVKMFEATKLWLKDRLGLEISPEKSKIVNLKRHYSDFLGFKLKVRKKGKSKDGKPKYVAEAHIQDKKLVKIRAYSKEIIGKIRQTYNPGMEFKLIQMYNSYLIGVHNYYSIATHVNLDFQKIAFDVKKSLYNRLNHRITKRGTITNNYIKKQYGTSREIRFIGGNAIVPIAYVQHRVPLDKKRIINKYTPQGREEIHKSLDCVDFEILHYLMNSPCGKQSVEYNDNRIAMYVAQKGRCAVTKVKLAVNEIDCHHKTPIEYGGGDEYKNLIIVSDKVHILIHSVNSRTLKKYLALVNPDEKQLAKINKLRIMAHMPEISTNGELLTV
;
A
#
# COMPACT_ATOMS: atom_id res chain seq x y z
N MET A 1 19.95 -4.30 -17.67
CA MET A 1 19.13 -4.30 -18.89
C MET A 1 17.80 -5.02 -18.66
N ASP A 2 17.79 -6.28 -18.23
CA ASP A 2 16.60 -7.13 -18.11
C ASP A 2 15.49 -6.56 -17.20
N ARG A 3 15.86 -5.94 -16.07
CA ARG A 3 14.87 -5.28 -15.18
C ARG A 3 14.17 -4.11 -15.85
N LEU A 4 14.87 -3.36 -16.72
CA LEU A 4 14.27 -2.25 -17.46
C LEU A 4 13.25 -2.78 -18.49
N ILE A 5 13.61 -3.82 -19.23
CA ILE A 5 12.70 -4.45 -20.21
C ILE A 5 11.46 -5.02 -19.49
N GLN A 6 11.67 -5.73 -18.37
CA GLN A 6 10.55 -6.22 -17.55
C GLN A 6 9.62 -5.08 -17.09
N GLN A 7 10.17 -3.92 -16.71
CA GLN A 7 9.38 -2.76 -16.31
C GLN A 7 8.58 -2.16 -17.48
N CYS A 8 9.16 -2.07 -18.67
CA CYS A 8 8.45 -1.62 -19.87
C CYS A 8 7.27 -2.55 -20.20
N VAL A 9 7.51 -3.87 -20.19
CA VAL A 9 6.45 -4.87 -20.42
C VAL A 9 5.38 -4.80 -19.33
N LEU A 10 5.76 -4.64 -18.06
CA LEU A 10 4.81 -4.48 -16.95
C LEU A 10 3.90 -3.27 -17.15
N GLN A 11 4.43 -2.11 -17.53
CA GLN A 11 3.65 -0.89 -17.75
C GLN A 11 2.58 -1.05 -18.84
N VAL A 12 2.87 -1.82 -19.87
CA VAL A 12 1.93 -2.10 -20.97
C VAL A 12 0.86 -3.12 -20.54
N LEU A 13 1.27 -4.17 -19.83
CA LEU A 13 0.38 -5.28 -19.47
C LEU A 13 -0.52 -4.98 -18.26
N GLU A 14 -0.02 -4.22 -17.27
CA GLU A 14 -0.72 -3.98 -16.01
C GLU A 14 -2.14 -3.41 -16.22
N PRO A 15 -2.37 -2.35 -17.04
CA PRO A 15 -3.72 -1.82 -17.28
C PRO A 15 -4.67 -2.83 -17.94
N ILE A 16 -4.15 -3.66 -18.85
CA ILE A 16 -4.94 -4.70 -19.54
C ILE A 16 -5.37 -5.79 -18.54
N CYS A 17 -4.42 -6.24 -17.72
CA CYS A 17 -4.66 -7.28 -16.72
C CYS A 17 -5.58 -6.80 -15.60
N GLU A 18 -5.39 -5.56 -15.12
CA GLU A 18 -6.23 -4.96 -14.05
C GLU A 18 -7.72 -4.91 -14.42
N ALA A 19 -8.04 -4.71 -15.70
CA ALA A 19 -9.42 -4.76 -16.20
C ALA A 19 -10.05 -6.16 -16.13
N LYS A 20 -9.24 -7.23 -16.05
CA LYS A 20 -9.67 -8.63 -16.09
C LYS A 20 -9.53 -9.35 -14.74
N PHE A 21 -8.76 -8.81 -13.82
CA PHE A 21 -8.54 -9.44 -12.54
C PHE A 21 -9.78 -9.46 -11.65
N PHE A 22 -9.95 -10.57 -10.98
CA PHE A 22 -11.02 -10.73 -10.01
C PHE A 22 -10.91 -9.72 -8.86
N GLU A 23 -12.04 -9.20 -8.40
CA GLU A 23 -12.09 -8.08 -7.45
C GLU A 23 -11.41 -8.35 -6.10
N ARG A 24 -11.47 -9.60 -5.61
CA ARG A 24 -10.89 -10.02 -4.33
C ARG A 24 -9.52 -10.69 -4.46
N SER A 25 -8.85 -10.50 -5.56
CA SER A 25 -7.41 -10.69 -5.69
C SER A 25 -6.72 -9.40 -5.26
N ASN A 26 -5.90 -9.43 -4.21
CA ASN A 26 -5.36 -8.24 -3.56
C ASN A 26 -3.83 -8.11 -3.62
N GLY A 27 -3.10 -9.19 -3.93
CA GLY A 27 -1.64 -9.20 -3.92
C GLY A 27 -1.02 -8.52 -5.14
N PHE A 28 -0.02 -7.69 -4.93
CA PHE A 28 0.77 -7.02 -5.97
C PHE A 28 -0.05 -6.23 -7.02
N ARG A 29 -1.23 -5.79 -6.65
CA ARG A 29 -2.09 -4.99 -7.52
C ARG A 29 -2.07 -3.52 -7.10
N PRO A 30 -2.15 -2.57 -8.06
CA PRO A 30 -2.27 -1.15 -7.75
C PRO A 30 -3.47 -0.88 -6.85
N ASN A 31 -3.26 -0.05 -5.83
CA ASN A 31 -4.31 0.35 -4.89
C ASN A 31 -4.98 -0.81 -4.12
N ARG A 32 -4.38 -1.99 -4.08
CA ARG A 32 -4.77 -3.13 -3.25
C ARG A 32 -3.68 -3.40 -2.20
N SER A 33 -4.03 -4.08 -1.11
CA SER A 33 -3.10 -4.34 -0.02
C SER A 33 -3.51 -5.56 0.81
N ALA A 34 -2.63 -6.02 1.69
CA ALA A 34 -2.95 -7.03 2.69
C ALA A 34 -4.13 -6.60 3.58
N GLU A 35 -4.24 -5.32 3.90
CA GLU A 35 -5.36 -4.75 4.64
C GLU A 35 -6.70 -5.00 3.96
N ASN A 36 -6.79 -4.80 2.63
CA ASN A 36 -8.01 -5.12 1.87
C ASN A 36 -8.40 -6.60 1.98
N ALA A 37 -7.42 -7.49 1.88
CA ALA A 37 -7.68 -8.93 2.00
C ALA A 37 -8.20 -9.29 3.40
N ILE A 38 -7.63 -8.71 4.46
CA ILE A 38 -8.12 -8.89 5.84
C ILE A 38 -9.52 -8.31 6.01
N ALA A 39 -9.78 -7.09 5.54
CA ALA A 39 -11.10 -6.46 5.60
C ALA A 39 -12.18 -7.31 4.90
N GLN A 40 -11.87 -7.85 3.73
CA GLN A 40 -12.76 -8.74 2.98
C GLN A 40 -13.00 -10.06 3.73
N ALA A 41 -11.97 -10.65 4.32
CA ALA A 41 -12.10 -11.85 5.15
C ALA A 41 -12.98 -11.59 6.38
N GLU A 42 -12.75 -10.51 7.13
CA GLU A 42 -13.56 -10.13 8.28
C GLU A 42 -15.03 -9.88 7.90
N ARG A 43 -15.28 -9.22 6.77
CA ARG A 43 -16.63 -9.03 6.24
C ARG A 43 -17.34 -10.36 5.97
N MET A 44 -16.64 -11.35 5.38
CA MET A 44 -17.19 -12.69 5.14
C MET A 44 -17.48 -13.41 6.45
N MET A 45 -16.59 -13.31 7.41
CA MET A 45 -16.73 -13.96 8.72
C MET A 45 -17.89 -13.33 9.54
N GLN A 46 -17.95 -12.01 9.61
CA GLN A 46 -18.89 -11.29 10.48
C GLN A 46 -20.23 -11.00 9.81
N ASN A 47 -20.24 -10.40 8.61
CA ASN A 47 -21.47 -9.94 7.97
C ASN A 47 -22.19 -11.06 7.22
N MET A 48 -21.42 -11.95 6.57
CA MET A 48 -21.98 -13.05 5.81
C MET A 48 -22.11 -14.34 6.62
N ASN A 49 -21.57 -14.40 7.85
CA ASN A 49 -21.57 -15.58 8.74
C ASN A 49 -20.98 -16.85 8.09
N LEU A 50 -19.89 -16.70 7.33
CA LEU A 50 -19.15 -17.80 6.72
C LEU A 50 -18.04 -18.24 7.67
N HIS A 51 -18.28 -19.33 8.41
CA HIS A 51 -17.40 -19.73 9.52
C HIS A 51 -16.56 -20.97 9.25
N TYR A 52 -16.64 -21.55 8.06
CA TYR A 52 -15.74 -22.63 7.63
C TYR A 52 -14.83 -22.08 6.53
N VAL A 53 -13.54 -22.23 6.74
CA VAL A 53 -12.51 -21.73 5.81
C VAL A 53 -11.72 -22.89 5.27
N VAL A 54 -11.57 -22.92 3.98
CA VAL A 54 -10.64 -23.81 3.26
C VAL A 54 -9.34 -23.03 3.11
N ASP A 55 -8.32 -23.43 3.86
CA ASP A 55 -6.96 -22.92 3.75
C ASP A 55 -6.21 -23.82 2.77
N VAL A 56 -5.70 -23.27 1.68
CA VAL A 56 -4.92 -24.01 0.69
C VAL A 56 -3.57 -23.33 0.52
N ASP A 57 -2.51 -24.10 0.62
CA ASP A 57 -1.14 -23.69 0.35
C ASP A 57 -0.65 -24.44 -0.91
N ILE A 58 -0.30 -23.70 -1.96
CA ILE A 58 0.21 -24.28 -3.20
C ILE A 58 1.71 -24.58 -3.03
N LYS A 59 2.11 -25.83 -3.32
CA LYS A 59 3.51 -26.26 -3.17
C LYS A 59 4.40 -25.55 -4.17
N SER A 60 5.37 -24.76 -3.68
CA SER A 60 6.37 -24.04 -4.50
C SER A 60 5.75 -23.36 -5.71
N PHE A 61 4.72 -22.54 -5.49
CA PHE A 61 3.89 -21.97 -6.56
C PHE A 61 4.73 -21.32 -7.67
N PHE A 62 5.62 -20.39 -7.31
CA PHE A 62 6.43 -19.64 -8.27
C PHE A 62 7.34 -20.54 -9.13
N ASP A 63 7.80 -21.67 -8.59
CA ASP A 63 8.70 -22.60 -9.27
C ASP A 63 7.96 -23.60 -10.17
N ASN A 64 6.64 -23.72 -10.00
CA ASN A 64 5.83 -24.73 -10.70
C ASN A 64 4.86 -24.14 -11.75
N VAL A 65 4.90 -22.84 -12.03
CA VAL A 65 4.08 -22.21 -13.07
C VAL A 65 4.47 -22.73 -14.46
N SER A 66 3.53 -23.36 -15.17
CA SER A 66 3.74 -23.81 -16.54
C SER A 66 3.78 -22.63 -17.52
N HIS A 67 4.90 -22.42 -18.23
CA HIS A 67 5.07 -21.35 -19.22
C HIS A 67 4.02 -21.42 -20.31
N GLY A 68 3.75 -22.62 -20.86
CA GLY A 68 2.76 -22.80 -21.92
C GLY A 68 1.33 -22.49 -21.49
N LYS A 69 0.94 -22.88 -20.24
CA LYS A 69 -0.39 -22.54 -19.70
C LYS A 69 -0.51 -21.03 -19.46
N LEU A 70 0.49 -20.39 -18.89
CA LEU A 70 0.52 -18.94 -18.67
C LEU A 70 0.35 -18.17 -19.99
N LEU A 71 1.09 -18.51 -21.04
CA LEU A 71 0.96 -17.83 -22.34
C LEU A 71 -0.42 -18.04 -22.97
N LYS A 72 -1.02 -19.24 -22.83
CA LYS A 72 -2.40 -19.49 -23.25
C LYS A 72 -3.42 -18.66 -22.46
N GLN A 73 -3.23 -18.50 -21.15
CA GLN A 73 -4.07 -17.64 -20.31
C GLN A 73 -3.96 -16.17 -20.73
N MET A 74 -2.74 -15.67 -21.00
CA MET A 74 -2.54 -14.32 -21.54
C MET A 74 -3.28 -14.11 -22.86
N TRP A 75 -3.20 -15.08 -23.75
CA TRP A 75 -3.92 -15.06 -25.02
C TRP A 75 -5.44 -14.96 -24.82
N THR A 76 -6.00 -15.77 -23.92
CA THR A 76 -7.44 -15.75 -23.61
C THR A 76 -7.88 -14.47 -22.92
N MET A 77 -7.00 -13.80 -22.17
CA MET A 77 -7.23 -12.48 -21.59
C MET A 77 -7.22 -11.34 -22.63
N GLY A 78 -6.88 -11.64 -23.90
CA GLY A 78 -6.86 -10.67 -24.99
C GLY A 78 -5.48 -10.12 -25.35
N ILE A 79 -4.41 -10.61 -24.70
CA ILE A 79 -3.02 -10.26 -25.05
C ILE A 79 -2.59 -11.15 -26.23
N ARG A 80 -2.86 -10.67 -27.46
CA ARG A 80 -2.69 -11.48 -28.69
C ARG A 80 -1.51 -11.06 -29.55
N ASP A 81 -0.68 -10.14 -29.10
CA ASP A 81 0.57 -9.78 -29.77
C ASP A 81 1.58 -10.93 -29.65
N LYS A 82 1.84 -11.61 -30.76
CA LYS A 82 2.75 -12.76 -30.82
C LYS A 82 4.20 -12.36 -30.47
N LYS A 83 4.66 -11.15 -30.88
CA LYS A 83 6.01 -10.66 -30.57
C LYS A 83 6.18 -10.45 -29.07
N LEU A 84 5.19 -9.81 -28.43
CA LEU A 84 5.19 -9.62 -26.98
C LEU A 84 5.19 -10.96 -26.24
N LEU A 85 4.36 -11.91 -26.64
CA LEU A 85 4.33 -13.26 -26.04
C LEU A 85 5.65 -14.02 -26.23
N CYS A 86 6.34 -13.87 -27.38
CA CYS A 86 7.68 -14.40 -27.57
C CYS A 86 8.70 -13.77 -26.62
N ILE A 87 8.67 -12.44 -26.43
CA ILE A 87 9.53 -11.75 -25.47
C ILE A 87 9.29 -12.28 -24.05
N ILE A 88 8.03 -12.41 -23.63
CA ILE A 88 7.71 -12.95 -22.30
C ILE A 88 8.17 -14.40 -22.17
N SER A 89 7.99 -15.22 -23.22
CA SER A 89 8.49 -16.60 -23.26
C SER A 89 10.02 -16.65 -23.11
N ALA A 90 10.75 -15.76 -23.78
CA ALA A 90 12.20 -15.66 -23.65
C ALA A 90 12.63 -15.25 -22.23
N MET A 91 11.92 -14.29 -21.62
CA MET A 91 12.14 -13.88 -20.21
C MET A 91 11.93 -15.03 -19.23
N LEU A 92 10.88 -15.84 -19.43
CA LEU A 92 10.58 -16.99 -18.58
C LEU A 92 11.60 -18.11 -18.68
N LYS A 93 12.22 -18.24 -19.85
CA LYS A 93 13.24 -19.26 -20.16
C LYS A 93 14.68 -18.75 -20.00
N ALA A 94 14.86 -17.50 -19.58
CA ALA A 94 16.19 -16.94 -19.37
C ALA A 94 16.97 -17.74 -18.33
N GLU A 95 18.27 -17.87 -18.53
CA GLU A 95 19.17 -18.59 -17.64
C GLU A 95 19.16 -17.98 -16.23
N ILE A 96 19.03 -18.82 -15.24
CA ILE A 96 19.10 -18.44 -13.82
C ILE A 96 20.43 -18.95 -13.27
N ALA A 97 21.25 -18.05 -12.75
CA ALA A 97 22.55 -18.39 -12.17
C ALA A 97 22.41 -19.51 -11.11
N GLY A 98 23.16 -20.60 -11.29
CA GLY A 98 23.14 -21.77 -10.42
C GLY A 98 21.98 -22.75 -10.64
N ILE A 99 21.03 -22.47 -11.55
CA ILE A 99 19.89 -23.35 -11.86
C ILE A 99 19.90 -23.74 -13.35
N GLY A 100 20.37 -22.87 -14.24
CA GLY A 100 20.33 -23.06 -15.72
C GLY A 100 19.02 -22.53 -16.34
N PHE A 101 18.58 -23.18 -17.42
CA PHE A 101 17.38 -22.76 -18.18
C PHE A 101 16.12 -23.43 -17.62
N PRO A 102 15.18 -22.66 -17.00
CA PRO A 102 13.99 -23.23 -16.39
C PRO A 102 12.95 -23.64 -17.44
N GLU A 103 12.41 -24.85 -17.33
CA GLU A 103 11.29 -25.32 -18.15
C GLU A 103 9.93 -24.82 -17.63
N LYS A 104 9.85 -24.46 -16.35
CA LYS A 104 8.68 -23.95 -15.63
C LYS A 104 9.08 -22.96 -14.57
N GLY A 105 8.12 -22.27 -14.03
CA GLY A 105 8.30 -21.28 -12.96
C GLY A 105 8.40 -19.84 -13.47
N THR A 106 8.34 -18.92 -12.55
CA THR A 106 8.56 -17.48 -12.78
C THR A 106 9.77 -17.04 -11.97
N PRO A 107 10.72 -16.27 -12.56
CA PRO A 107 11.94 -15.88 -11.87
C PRO A 107 11.63 -15.15 -10.55
N GLN A 108 12.11 -15.68 -9.42
CA GLN A 108 11.96 -15.03 -8.13
C GLN A 108 12.75 -13.71 -8.11
N GLY A 109 12.10 -12.61 -7.69
CA GLY A 109 12.69 -11.27 -7.72
C GLY A 109 12.59 -10.54 -9.07
N GLY A 110 11.99 -11.15 -10.09
CA GLY A 110 11.64 -10.48 -11.35
C GLY A 110 10.54 -9.45 -11.16
N ILE A 111 10.64 -8.30 -11.83
CA ILE A 111 9.66 -7.20 -11.72
C ILE A 111 8.29 -7.62 -12.24
N ILE A 112 8.24 -8.42 -13.31
CA ILE A 112 6.99 -8.87 -13.94
C ILE A 112 6.38 -10.11 -13.25
N SER A 113 7.15 -10.88 -12.49
CA SER A 113 6.72 -12.15 -11.89
C SER A 113 5.45 -12.04 -11.04
N PRO A 114 5.23 -10.99 -10.23
CA PRO A 114 4.00 -10.81 -9.49
C PRO A 114 2.75 -10.66 -10.38
N LEU A 115 2.86 -9.96 -11.51
CA LEU A 115 1.77 -9.82 -12.47
C LEU A 115 1.45 -11.17 -13.12
N LEU A 116 2.48 -11.90 -13.57
CA LEU A 116 2.32 -13.23 -14.20
C LEU A 116 1.68 -14.23 -13.22
N SER A 117 2.07 -14.21 -11.96
CA SER A 117 1.47 -15.01 -10.89
C SER A 117 -0.02 -14.72 -10.72
N ASN A 118 -0.40 -13.44 -10.76
CA ASN A 118 -1.80 -13.06 -10.70
C ASN A 118 -2.59 -13.50 -11.94
N ILE A 119 -1.99 -13.48 -13.13
CA ILE A 119 -2.62 -14.01 -14.35
C ILE A 119 -2.94 -15.49 -14.21
N VAL A 120 -1.98 -16.29 -13.72
CA VAL A 120 -2.16 -17.75 -13.54
C VAL A 120 -3.33 -18.06 -12.62
N LEU A 121 -3.38 -17.42 -11.45
CA LEU A 121 -4.41 -17.71 -10.44
C LEU A 121 -5.72 -16.93 -10.65
N ASN A 122 -5.79 -15.99 -11.58
CA ASN A 122 -7.03 -15.30 -11.90
C ASN A 122 -8.12 -16.27 -12.40
N GLU A 123 -7.73 -17.31 -13.10
CA GLU A 123 -8.65 -18.35 -13.56
C GLU A 123 -9.27 -19.13 -12.40
N LEU A 124 -8.48 -19.41 -11.35
CA LEU A 124 -8.97 -19.99 -10.09
C LEU A 124 -10.01 -19.08 -9.42
N ASP A 125 -9.72 -17.78 -9.34
CA ASP A 125 -10.63 -16.82 -8.71
C ASP A 125 -12.00 -16.81 -9.40
N TRP A 126 -12.02 -16.72 -10.73
CA TRP A 126 -13.24 -16.74 -11.52
C TRP A 126 -13.94 -18.09 -11.46
N TRP A 127 -13.19 -19.21 -11.42
CA TRP A 127 -13.77 -20.53 -11.28
C TRP A 127 -14.49 -20.67 -9.93
N VAL A 128 -13.87 -20.29 -8.81
CA VAL A 128 -14.54 -20.32 -7.50
C VAL A 128 -15.77 -19.43 -7.49
N ALA A 129 -15.68 -18.22 -8.08
CA ALA A 129 -16.81 -17.30 -8.18
C ALA A 129 -17.97 -17.87 -9.01
N SER A 130 -17.69 -18.65 -10.07
CA SER A 130 -18.69 -19.28 -10.90
C SER A 130 -19.48 -20.40 -10.19
N GLN A 131 -18.93 -20.96 -9.11
CA GLN A 131 -19.59 -22.02 -8.35
C GLN A 131 -20.78 -21.49 -7.50
N TRP A 132 -20.79 -20.19 -7.22
CA TRP A 132 -21.82 -19.58 -6.37
C TRP A 132 -22.20 -18.16 -6.77
N GLU A 133 -21.31 -17.19 -6.63
CA GLU A 133 -21.67 -15.77 -6.67
C GLU A 133 -21.96 -15.22 -8.07
N ASN A 134 -21.41 -15.85 -9.11
CA ASN A 134 -21.60 -15.47 -10.52
C ASN A 134 -22.31 -16.57 -11.31
N ILE A 135 -22.98 -17.49 -10.61
CA ILE A 135 -23.76 -18.50 -11.28
C ILE A 135 -24.94 -17.85 -12.01
N PRO A 136 -25.18 -18.19 -13.28
CA PRO A 136 -26.33 -17.67 -14.02
C PRO A 136 -27.63 -18.17 -13.37
N THR A 137 -28.59 -17.27 -13.26
CA THR A 137 -29.94 -17.58 -12.77
C THR A 137 -30.97 -17.27 -13.87
N GLU A 138 -32.01 -18.09 -14.01
CA GLU A 138 -33.09 -17.88 -14.99
C GLU A 138 -33.76 -16.52 -14.80
N THR A 139 -33.96 -16.10 -13.55
CA THR A 139 -34.53 -14.79 -13.20
C THR A 139 -33.42 -13.82 -12.79
N ASN A 140 -33.47 -12.61 -13.33
CA ASN A 140 -32.59 -11.54 -12.88
C ASN A 140 -33.09 -10.97 -11.55
N TYR A 141 -32.45 -11.36 -10.45
CA TYR A 141 -32.74 -10.88 -9.10
C TYR A 141 -32.10 -9.54 -8.76
N ILE A 142 -31.17 -9.04 -9.59
CA ILE A 142 -30.43 -7.80 -9.35
C ILE A 142 -31.26 -6.64 -9.88
N LYS A 143 -31.98 -5.95 -8.97
CA LYS A 143 -32.81 -4.79 -9.31
C LYS A 143 -32.18 -3.45 -9.00
N ARG A 144 -31.10 -3.45 -8.20
CA ARG A 144 -30.45 -2.22 -7.71
C ARG A 144 -28.95 -2.31 -7.89
N ILE A 145 -28.38 -1.25 -8.47
CA ILE A 145 -26.94 -1.01 -8.51
C ILE A 145 -26.69 0.24 -7.66
N TYR A 146 -25.77 0.15 -6.71
CA TYR A 146 -25.39 1.28 -5.87
C TYR A 146 -24.45 2.25 -6.62
N PRO A 147 -24.36 3.54 -6.19
CA PRO A 147 -23.48 4.53 -6.85
C PRO A 147 -22.00 4.14 -6.91
N ASN A 148 -21.56 3.20 -6.06
CA ASN A 148 -20.20 2.66 -6.07
C ASN A 148 -20.01 1.49 -7.05
N GLY A 149 -20.96 1.23 -7.94
CA GLY A 149 -20.94 0.16 -8.95
C GLY A 149 -21.24 -1.24 -8.41
N THR A 150 -21.57 -1.41 -7.11
CA THR A 150 -21.93 -2.71 -6.56
C THR A 150 -23.41 -3.02 -6.78
N SER A 151 -23.70 -4.26 -7.21
CA SER A 151 -25.06 -4.77 -7.39
C SER A 151 -25.61 -5.30 -6.05
N ASP A 152 -26.88 -5.05 -5.78
CA ASP A 152 -27.58 -5.68 -4.66
C ASP A 152 -27.92 -7.13 -5.00
N LYS A 153 -27.13 -8.05 -4.53
CA LYS A 153 -27.29 -9.49 -4.72
C LYS A 153 -28.11 -10.18 -3.61
N SER A 154 -28.72 -9.44 -2.69
CA SER A 154 -29.41 -10.00 -1.52
C SER A 154 -30.50 -11.01 -1.89
N ARG A 155 -31.34 -10.67 -2.88
CA ARG A 155 -32.40 -11.56 -3.38
C ARG A 155 -31.83 -12.79 -4.08
N GLN A 156 -30.82 -12.61 -4.94
CA GLN A 156 -30.13 -13.72 -5.62
C GLN A 156 -29.57 -14.71 -4.61
N VAL A 157 -28.83 -14.22 -3.59
CA VAL A 157 -28.30 -15.07 -2.52
C VAL A 157 -29.39 -15.80 -1.74
N TYR A 158 -30.52 -15.14 -1.45
CA TYR A 158 -31.65 -15.78 -0.80
C TYR A 158 -32.20 -16.97 -1.60
N HIS A 159 -32.38 -16.81 -2.90
CA HIS A 159 -32.86 -17.89 -3.77
C HIS A 159 -31.82 -19.00 -3.95
N LEU A 160 -30.57 -18.65 -4.18
CA LEU A 160 -29.47 -19.63 -4.30
C LEU A 160 -29.32 -20.49 -3.05
N ARG A 161 -29.53 -19.95 -1.84
CA ARG A 161 -29.48 -20.71 -0.57
C ARG A 161 -30.55 -21.80 -0.46
N LYS A 162 -31.63 -21.73 -1.25
CA LYS A 162 -32.67 -22.77 -1.32
C LYS A 162 -32.29 -23.92 -2.24
N THR A 163 -31.24 -23.76 -3.04
CA THR A 163 -30.73 -24.78 -3.97
C THR A 163 -29.73 -25.72 -3.28
N LYS A 164 -29.26 -26.74 -4.03
CA LYS A 164 -28.18 -27.65 -3.61
C LYS A 164 -26.78 -27.07 -3.85
N LEU A 165 -26.66 -25.85 -4.34
CA LEU A 165 -25.38 -25.19 -4.59
C LEU A 165 -24.59 -24.93 -3.29
N LYS A 166 -23.27 -24.80 -3.45
CA LYS A 166 -22.34 -24.63 -2.31
C LYS A 166 -21.96 -23.16 -2.16
N GLU A 167 -22.46 -22.52 -1.09
CA GLU A 167 -22.12 -21.13 -0.80
C GLU A 167 -20.65 -21.00 -0.46
N CYS A 168 -19.88 -20.40 -1.37
CA CYS A 168 -18.44 -20.20 -1.24
C CYS A 168 -17.99 -18.86 -1.82
N TYR A 169 -16.97 -18.28 -1.21
CA TYR A 169 -16.35 -17.00 -1.62
C TYR A 169 -14.85 -17.09 -1.43
N ILE A 170 -14.07 -16.60 -2.38
CA ILE A 170 -12.60 -16.57 -2.32
C ILE A 170 -12.08 -15.18 -1.98
N VAL A 171 -11.03 -15.13 -1.15
CA VAL A 171 -10.15 -13.95 -0.95
C VAL A 171 -8.73 -14.44 -1.17
N ARG A 172 -8.00 -13.74 -2.04
CA ARG A 172 -6.64 -14.12 -2.42
C ARG A 172 -5.66 -12.95 -2.28
N TYR A 173 -4.47 -13.29 -1.82
CA TYR A 173 -3.30 -12.42 -1.83
C TYR A 173 -2.11 -13.20 -2.40
N VAL A 174 -1.86 -13.06 -3.70
CA VAL A 174 -0.89 -13.85 -4.49
C VAL A 174 -1.28 -15.33 -4.48
N ASP A 175 -0.46 -16.21 -3.89
CA ASP A 175 -0.65 -17.65 -3.70
C ASP A 175 -1.35 -18.02 -2.39
N ASP A 176 -1.37 -17.12 -1.40
CA ASP A 176 -2.11 -17.30 -0.15
C ASP A 176 -3.59 -16.93 -0.36
N PHE A 177 -4.46 -17.92 -0.38
CA PHE A 177 -5.89 -17.71 -0.57
C PHE A 177 -6.75 -18.52 0.39
N LYS A 178 -7.94 -18.02 0.62
CA LYS A 178 -8.95 -18.64 1.50
C LYS A 178 -10.30 -18.70 0.83
N ILE A 179 -10.95 -19.86 0.92
CA ILE A 179 -12.33 -20.01 0.48
C ILE A 179 -13.22 -20.14 1.71
N PHE A 180 -14.13 -19.18 1.85
CA PHE A 180 -15.06 -19.09 2.96
C PHE A 180 -16.38 -19.79 2.61
N CYS A 181 -16.82 -20.69 3.47
CA CYS A 181 -18.05 -21.48 3.29
C CYS A 181 -18.96 -21.38 4.51
N ARG A 182 -20.27 -21.56 4.30
CA ARG A 182 -21.26 -21.52 5.38
C ARG A 182 -21.31 -22.83 6.16
N LYS A 183 -21.26 -23.98 5.46
CA LYS A 183 -21.38 -25.31 6.02
C LYS A 183 -20.07 -26.08 5.90
N ARG A 184 -19.81 -26.99 6.86
CA ARG A 184 -18.63 -27.87 6.81
C ARG A 184 -18.63 -28.75 5.57
N ALA A 185 -19.80 -29.33 5.21
CA ALA A 185 -19.93 -30.19 4.05
C ALA A 185 -19.57 -29.46 2.73
N ASP A 186 -19.94 -28.16 2.62
CA ASP A 186 -19.59 -27.34 1.45
C ASP A 186 -18.08 -27.08 1.42
N ALA A 187 -17.46 -26.80 2.57
CA ALA A 187 -16.01 -26.60 2.68
C ALA A 187 -15.22 -27.85 2.28
N VAL A 188 -15.68 -29.07 2.67
CA VAL A 188 -15.05 -30.32 2.26
C VAL A 188 -15.12 -30.50 0.75
N LYS A 189 -16.29 -30.28 0.15
CA LYS A 189 -16.45 -30.39 -1.31
C LYS A 189 -15.61 -29.36 -2.06
N MET A 190 -15.57 -28.12 -1.59
CA MET A 190 -14.74 -27.08 -2.19
C MET A 190 -13.24 -27.35 -2.04
N PHE A 191 -12.81 -27.96 -0.94
CA PHE A 191 -11.42 -28.35 -0.73
C PHE A 191 -10.99 -29.39 -1.80
N GLU A 192 -11.74 -30.49 -1.93
CA GLU A 192 -11.41 -31.53 -2.91
C GLU A 192 -11.53 -31.01 -4.36
N ALA A 193 -12.58 -30.26 -4.67
CA ALA A 193 -12.74 -29.65 -5.98
C ALA A 193 -11.60 -28.68 -6.34
N THR A 194 -11.16 -27.85 -5.40
CA THR A 194 -10.04 -26.93 -5.62
C THR A 194 -8.72 -27.67 -5.81
N LYS A 195 -8.46 -28.72 -5.03
CA LYS A 195 -7.28 -29.58 -5.16
C LYS A 195 -7.21 -30.21 -6.55
N LEU A 196 -8.30 -30.84 -7.00
CA LEU A 196 -8.39 -31.46 -8.34
C LEU A 196 -8.24 -30.41 -9.43
N TRP A 197 -8.95 -29.27 -9.31
CA TRP A 197 -8.90 -28.21 -10.30
C TRP A 197 -7.49 -27.64 -10.48
N LEU A 198 -6.76 -27.37 -9.37
CA LEU A 198 -5.37 -26.90 -9.42
C LEU A 198 -4.47 -27.91 -10.14
N LYS A 199 -4.61 -29.19 -9.83
CA LYS A 199 -3.82 -30.25 -10.47
C LYS A 199 -4.14 -30.38 -11.96
N ASP A 200 -5.40 -30.55 -12.31
CA ASP A 200 -5.81 -30.84 -13.69
C ASP A 200 -5.69 -29.61 -14.60
N ARG A 201 -6.13 -28.46 -14.11
CA ARG A 201 -6.15 -27.23 -14.91
C ARG A 201 -4.80 -26.53 -14.98
N LEU A 202 -4.15 -26.34 -13.83
CA LEU A 202 -2.89 -25.59 -13.74
C LEU A 202 -1.64 -26.48 -13.62
N GLY A 203 -1.79 -27.75 -13.29
CA GLY A 203 -0.66 -28.65 -13.02
C GLY A 203 0.04 -28.31 -11.69
N LEU A 204 -0.70 -27.71 -10.75
CA LEU A 204 -0.19 -27.27 -9.46
C LEU A 204 -0.68 -28.23 -8.35
N GLU A 205 0.23 -28.58 -7.46
CA GLU A 205 -0.09 -29.42 -6.30
C GLU A 205 -0.25 -28.57 -5.04
N ILE A 206 -1.16 -28.99 -4.16
CA ILE A 206 -1.28 -28.39 -2.84
C ILE A 206 -0.31 -29.05 -1.86
N SER A 207 0.09 -28.32 -0.80
CA SER A 207 0.83 -28.86 0.34
C SER A 207 -0.14 -29.52 1.32
N PRO A 208 -0.18 -30.85 1.44
CA PRO A 208 -1.15 -31.52 2.32
C PRO A 208 -0.98 -31.15 3.80
N GLU A 209 0.27 -30.90 4.21
CA GLU A 209 0.61 -30.57 5.61
C GLU A 209 0.09 -29.20 6.05
N LYS A 210 0.01 -28.25 5.09
CA LYS A 210 -0.40 -26.87 5.36
C LYS A 210 -1.85 -26.60 4.95
N SER A 211 -2.41 -27.41 4.07
CA SER A 211 -3.78 -27.24 3.58
C SER A 211 -4.78 -27.93 4.52
N LYS A 212 -5.82 -27.20 4.94
CA LYS A 212 -6.79 -27.71 5.94
C LYS A 212 -8.12 -26.97 5.88
N ILE A 213 -9.14 -27.57 6.48
CA ILE A 213 -10.44 -26.93 6.68
C ILE A 213 -10.54 -26.48 8.15
N VAL A 214 -10.76 -25.19 8.36
CA VAL A 214 -10.81 -24.60 9.70
C VAL A 214 -12.24 -24.17 10.05
N ASN A 215 -12.72 -24.55 11.24
CA ASN A 215 -13.92 -23.99 11.84
C ASN A 215 -13.54 -22.77 12.69
N LEU A 216 -13.79 -21.57 12.19
CA LEU A 216 -13.43 -20.30 12.82
C LEU A 216 -14.11 -20.05 14.18
N LYS A 217 -15.18 -20.79 14.53
CA LYS A 217 -15.78 -20.72 15.87
C LYS A 217 -14.93 -21.42 16.93
N ARG A 218 -14.06 -22.33 16.51
CA ARG A 218 -13.23 -23.16 17.42
C ARG A 218 -11.75 -22.85 17.30
N HIS A 219 -11.24 -22.69 16.07
CA HIS A 219 -9.81 -22.60 15.77
C HIS A 219 -9.50 -21.32 15.00
N TYR A 220 -8.26 -20.85 15.10
CA TYR A 220 -7.74 -19.77 14.28
C TYR A 220 -7.32 -20.26 12.90
N SER A 221 -7.55 -19.45 11.87
CA SER A 221 -6.97 -19.58 10.54
C SER A 221 -5.92 -18.49 10.34
N ASP A 222 -4.73 -18.87 9.90
CA ASP A 222 -3.62 -17.96 9.66
C ASP A 222 -3.76 -17.32 8.27
N PHE A 223 -3.66 -15.98 8.18
CA PHE A 223 -3.71 -15.24 6.93
C PHE A 223 -2.86 -13.97 6.99
N LEU A 224 -1.88 -13.82 6.10
CA LEU A 224 -1.04 -12.61 5.96
C LEU A 224 -0.40 -12.11 7.27
N GLY A 225 0.04 -13.04 8.12
CA GLY A 225 0.65 -12.69 9.41
C GLY A 225 -0.34 -12.44 10.54
N PHE A 226 -1.64 -12.54 10.26
CA PHE A 226 -2.72 -12.53 11.24
C PHE A 226 -3.26 -13.93 11.49
N LYS A 227 -3.86 -14.15 12.66
CA LYS A 227 -4.69 -15.30 12.98
C LYS A 227 -6.12 -14.84 13.19
N LEU A 228 -7.03 -15.39 12.39
CA LEU A 228 -8.43 -14.97 12.29
C LEU A 228 -9.35 -16.00 12.96
N LYS A 229 -10.33 -15.52 13.74
CA LYS A 229 -11.34 -16.33 14.40
C LYS A 229 -12.65 -15.54 14.53
N VAL A 230 -13.76 -16.19 14.83
CA VAL A 230 -14.98 -15.50 15.23
C VAL A 230 -15.31 -15.80 16.69
N ARG A 231 -15.75 -14.77 17.40
CA ARG A 231 -16.18 -14.87 18.79
C ARG A 231 -17.67 -14.55 18.90
N LYS A 232 -18.40 -15.28 19.72
CA LYS A 232 -19.81 -15.01 20.03
C LYS A 232 -19.88 -13.71 20.85
N LYS A 233 -20.69 -12.75 20.38
CA LYS A 233 -20.94 -11.47 21.06
C LYS A 233 -22.43 -11.16 21.05
N GLY A 234 -23.15 -11.65 22.07
CA GLY A 234 -24.58 -11.43 22.22
C GLY A 234 -25.46 -12.20 21.23
N LYS A 235 -26.67 -11.69 21.02
CA LYS A 235 -27.70 -12.21 20.11
C LYS A 235 -28.10 -11.12 19.09
N SER A 236 -28.53 -11.54 17.90
CA SER A 236 -29.19 -10.66 16.91
C SER A 236 -30.62 -10.32 17.37
N LYS A 237 -31.27 -9.38 16.68
CA LYS A 237 -32.69 -9.06 16.92
C LYS A 237 -33.61 -10.28 16.86
N ASP A 238 -33.26 -11.27 16.02
CA ASP A 238 -33.99 -12.53 15.85
C ASP A 238 -33.59 -13.61 16.88
N GLY A 239 -32.94 -13.27 17.99
CA GLY A 239 -32.50 -14.21 19.04
C GLY A 239 -31.35 -15.11 18.67
N LYS A 240 -30.84 -15.11 17.44
CA LYS A 240 -29.73 -15.95 16.97
C LYS A 240 -28.38 -15.46 17.50
N PRO A 241 -27.41 -16.36 17.76
CA PRO A 241 -26.08 -15.94 18.17
C PRO A 241 -25.42 -15.03 17.15
N LYS A 242 -24.96 -13.85 17.60
CA LYS A 242 -24.16 -12.93 16.81
C LYS A 242 -22.69 -13.25 16.98
N TYR A 243 -21.94 -13.32 15.86
CA TYR A 243 -20.50 -13.53 15.84
C TYR A 243 -19.81 -12.26 15.32
N VAL A 244 -18.67 -11.94 15.90
CA VAL A 244 -17.79 -10.85 15.46
C VAL A 244 -16.44 -11.44 15.07
N ALA A 245 -15.83 -10.87 14.04
CA ALA A 245 -14.48 -11.22 13.63
C ALA A 245 -13.48 -10.75 14.70
N GLU A 246 -12.47 -11.56 14.93
CA GLU A 246 -11.37 -11.30 15.85
C GLU A 246 -10.07 -11.63 15.13
N ALA A 247 -9.19 -10.63 15.03
CA ALA A 247 -7.89 -10.75 14.40
C ALA A 247 -6.79 -10.50 15.43
N HIS A 248 -5.82 -11.40 15.49
CA HIS A 248 -4.62 -11.29 16.30
C HIS A 248 -3.38 -11.38 15.44
N ILE A 249 -2.24 -10.94 15.97
CA ILE A 249 -0.93 -11.16 15.36
C ILE A 249 -0.54 -12.63 15.55
N GLN A 250 0.02 -13.26 14.51
CA GLN A 250 0.55 -14.62 14.61
C GLN A 250 1.67 -14.69 15.64
N ASP A 251 1.65 -15.74 16.49
CA ASP A 251 2.65 -15.91 17.56
C ASP A 251 4.08 -15.98 17.01
N LYS A 252 4.28 -16.65 15.86
CA LYS A 252 5.57 -16.70 15.14
C LYS A 252 6.09 -15.31 14.76
N LYS A 253 5.19 -14.39 14.40
CA LYS A 253 5.56 -13.01 14.06
C LYS A 253 5.91 -12.20 15.30
N LEU A 254 5.16 -12.36 16.39
CA LEU A 254 5.49 -11.73 17.68
C LEU A 254 6.88 -12.15 18.18
N VAL A 255 7.22 -13.44 18.09
CA VAL A 255 8.56 -13.94 18.45
C VAL A 255 9.65 -13.27 17.59
N LYS A 256 9.44 -13.14 16.28
CA LYS A 256 10.39 -12.46 15.38
C LYS A 256 10.54 -10.96 15.73
N ILE A 257 9.42 -10.27 15.99
CA ILE A 257 9.42 -8.85 16.37
C ILE A 257 10.21 -8.65 17.67
N ARG A 258 9.97 -9.51 18.69
CA ARG A 258 10.69 -9.51 19.95
C ARG A 258 12.20 -9.69 19.75
N ALA A 259 12.58 -10.73 18.99
CA ALA A 259 13.99 -11.06 18.74
C ALA A 259 14.73 -9.91 18.05
N TYR A 260 14.17 -9.38 16.98
CA TYR A 260 14.79 -8.29 16.22
C TYR A 260 14.88 -6.99 17.04
N SER A 261 13.86 -6.65 17.81
CA SER A 261 13.89 -5.48 18.70
C SER A 261 15.02 -5.60 19.74
N LYS A 262 15.19 -6.79 20.34
CA LYS A 262 16.28 -7.06 21.30
C LYS A 262 17.66 -7.05 20.67
N GLU A 263 17.78 -7.49 19.43
CA GLU A 263 19.02 -7.44 18.63
C GLU A 263 19.47 -5.99 18.41
N ILE A 264 18.58 -5.12 17.93
CA ILE A 264 18.93 -3.70 17.72
C ILE A 264 19.30 -3.02 19.04
N ILE A 265 18.56 -3.28 20.12
CA ILE A 265 18.90 -2.77 21.46
C ILE A 265 20.33 -3.22 21.88
N GLY A 266 20.70 -4.48 21.55
CA GLY A 266 22.06 -4.97 21.77
C GLY A 266 23.13 -4.20 21.00
N LYS A 267 22.87 -3.89 19.73
CA LYS A 267 23.76 -3.09 18.87
C LYS A 267 23.90 -1.65 19.39
N ILE A 268 22.81 -1.02 19.87
CA ILE A 268 22.84 0.31 20.49
C ILE A 268 23.76 0.30 21.73
N ARG A 269 23.71 -0.75 22.56
CA ARG A 269 24.59 -0.88 23.73
C ARG A 269 26.07 -0.87 23.37
N GLN A 270 26.43 -1.58 22.30
CA GLN A 270 27.81 -1.79 21.85
C GLN A 270 28.43 -0.55 21.20
N THR A 271 27.63 0.44 20.87
CA THR A 271 28.06 1.63 20.14
C THR A 271 28.28 2.82 21.09
N TYR A 272 29.44 3.49 20.93
CA TYR A 272 29.79 4.72 21.62
C TYR A 272 29.88 5.92 20.67
N ASN A 273 29.76 5.69 19.36
CA ASN A 273 29.74 6.75 18.36
C ASN A 273 28.33 7.36 18.27
N PRO A 274 28.14 8.67 18.54
CA PRO A 274 26.81 9.31 18.53
C PRO A 274 26.09 9.21 17.18
N GLY A 275 26.82 9.28 16.05
CA GLY A 275 26.24 9.16 14.72
C GLY A 275 25.74 7.75 14.41
N MET A 276 26.46 6.73 14.86
CA MET A 276 26.02 5.34 14.73
C MET A 276 24.86 5.03 15.68
N GLU A 277 24.90 5.55 16.90
CA GLU A 277 23.80 5.44 17.87
C GLU A 277 22.50 6.00 17.27
N PHE A 278 22.57 7.21 16.70
CA PHE A 278 21.43 7.82 16.02
C PHE A 278 20.86 6.93 14.91
N LYS A 279 21.72 6.38 14.04
CA LYS A 279 21.30 5.47 12.96
C LYS A 279 20.59 4.23 13.50
N LEU A 280 21.10 3.62 14.55
CA LEU A 280 20.50 2.43 15.16
C LEU A 280 19.16 2.73 15.83
N ILE A 281 19.01 3.88 16.48
CA ILE A 281 17.74 4.35 17.04
C ILE A 281 16.73 4.60 15.92
N GLN A 282 17.12 5.23 14.82
CA GLN A 282 16.26 5.41 13.67
C GLN A 282 15.84 4.06 13.04
N MET A 283 16.74 3.10 12.95
CA MET A 283 16.43 1.75 12.47
C MET A 283 15.42 1.04 13.39
N TYR A 284 15.59 1.12 14.71
CA TYR A 284 14.64 0.59 15.69
C TYR A 284 13.26 1.25 15.55
N ASN A 285 13.21 2.57 15.51
CA ASN A 285 11.97 3.32 15.37
C ASN A 285 11.26 3.03 14.06
N SER A 286 11.98 3.05 12.93
CA SER A 286 11.41 2.76 11.60
C SER A 286 10.84 1.35 11.53
N TYR A 287 11.53 0.37 12.11
CA TYR A 287 11.05 -0.99 12.20
C TYR A 287 9.76 -1.10 13.01
N LEU A 288 9.74 -0.55 14.23
CA LEU A 288 8.54 -0.60 15.08
C LEU A 288 7.36 0.16 14.48
N ILE A 289 7.60 1.33 13.90
CA ILE A 289 6.56 2.10 13.20
C ILE A 289 5.97 1.28 12.05
N GLY A 290 6.82 0.63 11.25
CA GLY A 290 6.38 -0.24 10.17
C GLY A 290 5.53 -1.41 10.69
N VAL A 291 5.98 -2.07 11.76
CA VAL A 291 5.26 -3.17 12.42
C VAL A 291 3.93 -2.71 13.03
N HIS A 292 3.91 -1.56 13.72
CA HIS A 292 2.68 -0.97 14.27
C HIS A 292 1.69 -0.63 13.15
N ASN A 293 2.13 0.00 12.08
CA ASN A 293 1.29 0.36 10.94
C ASN A 293 0.66 -0.87 10.28
N TYR A 294 1.46 -1.93 10.08
CA TYR A 294 0.98 -3.16 9.46
C TYR A 294 -0.05 -3.88 10.33
N TYR A 295 0.23 -4.03 11.62
CA TYR A 295 -0.61 -4.79 12.54
C TYR A 295 -1.69 -3.96 13.26
N SER A 296 -1.77 -2.65 13.06
CA SER A 296 -2.79 -1.78 13.67
C SER A 296 -4.23 -2.22 13.39
N ILE A 297 -4.45 -2.99 12.34
CA ILE A 297 -5.75 -3.55 11.96
C ILE A 297 -6.14 -4.80 12.76
N ALA A 298 -5.23 -5.41 13.52
CA ALA A 298 -5.58 -6.53 14.42
C ALA A 298 -6.49 -6.03 15.56
N THR A 299 -7.57 -6.74 15.82
CA THR A 299 -8.62 -6.34 16.78
C THR A 299 -8.06 -6.08 18.19
N HIS A 300 -7.08 -6.88 18.62
CA HIS A 300 -6.46 -6.79 19.95
C HIS A 300 -4.96 -6.49 19.85
N VAL A 301 -4.58 -5.60 18.96
CA VAL A 301 -3.18 -5.29 18.63
C VAL A 301 -2.34 -4.92 19.84
N ASN A 302 -2.84 -4.07 20.74
CA ASN A 302 -2.11 -3.68 21.97
C ASN A 302 -1.93 -4.87 22.92
N LEU A 303 -2.91 -5.74 23.09
CA LEU A 303 -2.77 -6.95 23.92
C LEU A 303 -1.73 -7.90 23.34
N ASP A 304 -1.66 -8.02 22.02
CA ASP A 304 -0.66 -8.86 21.37
C ASP A 304 0.76 -8.29 21.54
N PHE A 305 0.94 -6.97 21.40
CA PHE A 305 2.23 -6.35 21.68
C PHE A 305 2.62 -6.40 23.17
N GLN A 306 1.65 -6.31 24.09
CA GLN A 306 1.93 -6.45 25.52
C GLN A 306 2.57 -7.80 25.88
N LYS A 307 2.26 -8.90 25.17
CA LYS A 307 2.88 -10.22 25.39
C LYS A 307 4.40 -10.20 25.25
N ILE A 308 4.93 -9.33 24.38
CA ILE A 308 6.37 -9.22 24.12
C ILE A 308 7.00 -7.97 24.74
N ALA A 309 6.15 -7.03 25.18
CA ALA A 309 6.61 -5.73 25.70
C ALA A 309 7.50 -5.85 26.94
N PHE A 310 7.15 -6.76 27.85
CA PHE A 310 7.95 -6.97 29.07
C PHE A 310 9.40 -7.35 28.73
N ASP A 311 9.59 -8.31 27.84
CA ASP A 311 10.91 -8.80 27.44
C ASP A 311 11.75 -7.71 26.73
N VAL A 312 11.12 -6.93 25.85
CA VAL A 312 11.81 -5.87 25.13
C VAL A 312 12.16 -4.72 26.06
N LYS A 313 11.24 -4.29 26.93
CA LYS A 313 11.47 -3.26 27.96
C LYS A 313 12.58 -3.70 28.93
N LYS A 314 12.53 -4.94 29.43
CA LYS A 314 13.58 -5.50 30.28
C LYS A 314 14.95 -5.47 29.60
N SER A 315 15.01 -5.85 28.32
CA SER A 315 16.23 -5.78 27.52
C SER A 315 16.73 -4.33 27.37
N LEU A 316 15.82 -3.38 27.11
CA LEU A 316 16.15 -1.98 26.98
C LEU A 316 16.75 -1.41 28.29
N TYR A 317 16.08 -1.64 29.41
CA TYR A 317 16.56 -1.16 30.71
C TYR A 317 17.86 -1.84 31.14
N ASN A 318 17.96 -3.16 31.09
CA ASN A 318 19.15 -3.89 31.54
C ASN A 318 20.41 -3.50 30.74
N ARG A 319 20.26 -3.15 29.46
CA ARG A 319 21.39 -2.85 28.58
C ARG A 319 21.72 -1.37 28.49
N LEU A 320 20.76 -0.47 28.70
CA LEU A 320 20.90 0.96 28.41
C LEU A 320 20.43 1.87 29.54
N ASN A 321 20.19 1.34 30.77
CA ASN A 321 19.61 2.09 31.88
C ASN A 321 20.35 3.42 32.16
N HIS A 322 21.69 3.41 32.11
CA HIS A 322 22.53 4.59 32.33
C HIS A 322 22.46 5.64 31.20
N ARG A 323 21.89 5.27 30.04
CA ARG A 323 21.75 6.14 28.84
C ARG A 323 20.32 6.58 28.60
N ILE A 324 19.34 5.94 29.26
CA ILE A 324 17.91 6.19 29.06
C ILE A 324 17.44 7.35 29.94
N THR A 325 16.73 8.29 29.34
CA THR A 325 16.03 9.36 30.05
C THR A 325 14.54 9.33 29.80
N LYS A 326 13.75 9.82 30.76
CA LYS A 326 12.30 10.01 30.64
C LYS A 326 11.95 11.36 30.00
N ARG A 327 12.86 12.33 30.08
CA ARG A 327 12.68 13.69 29.57
C ARG A 327 13.48 13.88 28.29
N GLY A 328 12.88 14.55 27.30
CA GLY A 328 13.51 14.87 26.03
C GLY A 328 12.51 15.53 25.09
N THR A 329 13.00 16.04 23.96
CA THR A 329 12.18 16.71 22.96
C THR A 329 12.01 15.79 21.75
N ILE A 330 10.75 15.58 21.31
CA ILE A 330 10.45 14.80 20.12
C ILE A 330 10.55 15.73 18.91
N THR A 331 11.62 15.62 18.15
CA THR A 331 11.87 16.44 16.94
C THR A 331 11.10 15.95 15.72
N ASN A 332 10.84 14.64 15.63
CA ASN A 332 10.11 14.05 14.52
C ASN A 332 8.60 14.25 14.69
N ASN A 333 7.97 14.98 13.76
CA ASN A 333 6.54 15.30 13.79
C ASN A 333 5.63 14.06 13.76
N TYR A 334 6.03 13.00 13.03
CA TYR A 334 5.26 11.77 13.00
C TYR A 334 5.28 11.06 14.36
N ILE A 335 6.46 10.92 14.97
CA ILE A 335 6.60 10.32 16.31
C ILE A 335 5.85 11.16 17.34
N LYS A 336 5.93 12.49 17.26
CA LYS A 336 5.19 13.40 18.14
C LYS A 336 3.68 13.20 18.03
N LYS A 337 3.15 13.11 16.81
CA LYS A 337 1.72 12.92 16.57
C LYS A 337 1.21 11.55 17.04
N GLN A 338 1.96 10.47 16.76
CA GLN A 338 1.49 9.09 17.01
C GLN A 338 1.81 8.60 18.43
N TYR A 339 2.95 9.03 19.01
CA TYR A 339 3.48 8.48 20.27
C TYR A 339 3.68 9.53 21.36
N GLY A 340 3.53 10.82 21.05
CA GLY A 340 3.84 11.92 21.97
C GLY A 340 3.05 11.94 23.27
N THR A 341 1.85 11.36 23.28
CA THR A 341 1.01 11.22 24.49
C THR A 341 1.36 9.99 25.33
N SER A 342 2.27 9.13 24.85
CA SER A 342 2.66 7.91 25.57
C SER A 342 3.58 8.21 26.74
N ARG A 343 3.21 7.75 27.94
CA ARG A 343 4.08 7.79 29.12
C ARG A 343 5.27 6.82 29.05
N GLU A 344 5.28 5.94 28.04
CA GLU A 344 6.33 4.92 27.86
C GLU A 344 7.45 5.35 26.93
N ILE A 345 7.33 6.51 26.26
CA ILE A 345 8.41 7.04 25.42
C ILE A 345 9.66 7.29 26.24
N ARG A 346 10.81 6.97 25.69
CA ARG A 346 12.13 7.14 26.32
C ARG A 346 13.07 7.83 25.34
N PHE A 347 14.19 8.33 25.85
CA PHE A 347 15.17 9.05 25.03
C PHE A 347 16.57 8.50 25.32
N ILE A 348 17.38 8.41 24.28
CA ILE A 348 18.82 8.09 24.35
C ILE A 348 19.54 9.12 23.50
N GLY A 349 20.56 9.81 24.08
CA GLY A 349 21.27 10.86 23.36
C GLY A 349 20.34 11.95 22.79
N GLY A 350 19.26 12.30 23.50
CA GLY A 350 18.24 13.24 23.05
C GLY A 350 17.25 12.69 22.00
N ASN A 351 17.46 11.47 21.48
CA ASN A 351 16.61 10.87 20.45
C ASN A 351 15.50 10.03 21.07
N ALA A 352 14.26 10.25 20.62
CA ALA A 352 13.10 9.51 21.09
C ALA A 352 13.13 8.04 20.62
N ILE A 353 12.79 7.12 21.52
CA ILE A 353 12.59 5.70 21.27
C ILE A 353 11.09 5.37 21.32
N VAL A 354 10.57 4.82 20.23
CA VAL A 354 9.16 4.42 20.11
C VAL A 354 8.85 3.26 21.05
N PRO A 355 7.80 3.36 21.89
CA PRO A 355 7.41 2.30 22.80
C PRO A 355 6.71 1.15 22.06
N ILE A 356 7.15 -0.09 22.32
CA ILE A 356 6.69 -1.28 21.61
C ILE A 356 5.19 -1.61 21.83
N ALA A 357 4.63 -1.30 22.99
CA ALA A 357 3.23 -1.65 23.31
C ALA A 357 2.25 -0.51 23.01
N TYR A 358 2.72 0.65 22.57
CA TYR A 358 1.85 1.78 22.29
C TYR A 358 1.40 1.78 20.84
N VAL A 359 0.33 1.07 20.56
CA VAL A 359 -0.31 1.00 19.23
C VAL A 359 -1.82 1.05 19.39
N GLN A 360 -2.49 1.80 18.53
CA GLN A 360 -3.95 1.91 18.51
C GLN A 360 -4.55 1.04 17.41
N HIS A 361 -5.66 0.38 17.73
CA HIS A 361 -6.43 -0.36 16.74
C HIS A 361 -7.03 0.58 15.70
N ARG A 362 -6.95 0.18 14.43
CA ARG A 362 -7.58 0.82 13.28
C ARG A 362 -8.43 -0.20 12.54
N VAL A 363 -9.66 0.15 12.23
CA VAL A 363 -10.53 -0.72 11.43
C VAL A 363 -9.90 -0.92 10.05
N PRO A 364 -9.77 -2.17 9.56
CA PRO A 364 -9.21 -2.43 8.25
C PRO A 364 -10.11 -1.86 7.15
N LEU A 365 -9.49 -1.21 6.17
CA LEU A 365 -10.17 -0.53 5.08
C LEU A 365 -10.43 -1.50 3.92
N ASP A 366 -11.72 -1.77 3.64
CA ASP A 366 -12.14 -2.44 2.40
C ASP A 366 -12.36 -1.37 1.32
N LYS A 367 -11.40 -1.24 0.42
CA LYS A 367 -11.46 -0.24 -0.65
C LYS A 367 -12.58 -0.55 -1.63
N LYS A 368 -13.23 0.50 -2.14
CA LYS A 368 -14.29 0.39 -3.14
C LYS A 368 -13.78 -0.30 -4.40
N ARG A 369 -14.65 -1.07 -5.07
CA ARG A 369 -14.33 -1.78 -6.32
C ARG A 369 -13.89 -0.85 -7.44
N ILE A 370 -14.49 0.33 -7.51
CA ILE A 370 -14.23 1.36 -8.52
C ILE A 370 -12.78 1.90 -8.46
N ILE A 371 -12.07 1.72 -7.33
CA ILE A 371 -10.69 2.20 -7.19
C ILE A 371 -9.77 1.45 -8.15
N ASN A 372 -9.39 2.14 -9.23
CA ASN A 372 -8.48 1.68 -10.26
C ASN A 372 -7.76 2.88 -10.88
N LYS A 373 -6.44 2.94 -10.82
CA LYS A 373 -5.66 4.07 -11.37
C LYS A 373 -5.73 4.21 -12.90
N TYR A 374 -6.23 3.19 -13.59
CA TYR A 374 -6.33 3.17 -15.06
C TYR A 374 -7.68 3.65 -15.60
N THR A 375 -8.68 3.86 -14.74
CA THR A 375 -10.00 4.38 -15.16
C THR A 375 -10.20 5.81 -14.66
N PRO A 376 -10.89 6.68 -15.41
CA PRO A 376 -11.20 8.05 -14.97
C PRO A 376 -11.92 8.06 -13.61
N GLN A 377 -12.97 7.25 -13.45
CA GLN A 377 -13.76 7.15 -12.23
C GLN A 377 -12.93 6.62 -11.04
N GLY A 378 -12.03 5.67 -11.32
CA GLY A 378 -11.14 5.13 -10.29
C GLY A 378 -10.11 6.14 -9.83
N ARG A 379 -9.54 6.93 -10.73
CA ARG A 379 -8.64 8.05 -10.40
C ARG A 379 -9.36 9.11 -9.57
N GLU A 380 -10.55 9.51 -9.96
CA GLU A 380 -11.37 10.43 -9.19
C GLU A 380 -11.58 9.93 -7.75
N GLU A 381 -11.96 8.67 -7.56
CA GLU A 381 -12.17 8.09 -6.23
C GLU A 381 -10.87 7.99 -5.40
N ILE A 382 -9.72 7.72 -6.03
CA ILE A 382 -8.41 7.74 -5.36
C ILE A 382 -8.09 9.15 -4.85
N HIS A 383 -8.40 10.17 -5.63
CA HIS A 383 -8.06 11.55 -5.32
C HIS A 383 -9.08 12.24 -4.40
N LYS A 384 -10.31 11.70 -4.25
CA LYS A 384 -11.32 12.25 -3.33
C LYS A 384 -10.86 12.40 -1.88
N SER A 385 -9.93 11.56 -1.43
CA SER A 385 -9.36 11.63 -0.07
C SER A 385 -8.23 12.65 0.07
N LEU A 386 -7.84 13.33 -1.01
CA LEU A 386 -6.87 14.43 -0.99
C LEU A 386 -7.58 15.75 -0.67
N ASP A 387 -8.28 15.82 0.47
CA ASP A 387 -9.07 16.98 0.94
C ASP A 387 -8.34 18.32 0.93
N CYS A 388 -7.03 18.32 0.72
CA CYS A 388 -6.17 19.49 0.74
C CYS A 388 -5.72 19.94 -0.65
N VAL A 389 -6.08 19.23 -1.72
CA VAL A 389 -5.66 19.50 -3.10
C VAL A 389 -6.89 19.72 -3.96
N ASP A 390 -6.91 20.78 -4.74
CA ASP A 390 -7.96 21.06 -5.72
C ASP A 390 -7.87 20.03 -6.85
N PHE A 391 -8.95 19.25 -7.03
CA PHE A 391 -8.96 18.17 -8.00
C PHE A 391 -8.98 18.67 -9.45
N GLU A 392 -9.66 19.79 -9.72
CA GLU A 392 -9.73 20.36 -11.06
C GLU A 392 -8.34 20.83 -11.49
N ILE A 393 -7.62 21.47 -10.57
CA ILE A 393 -6.24 21.91 -10.82
C ILE A 393 -5.31 20.72 -11.02
N LEU A 394 -5.44 19.69 -10.19
CA LEU A 394 -4.63 18.47 -10.34
C LEU A 394 -4.87 17.81 -11.71
N HIS A 395 -6.14 17.69 -12.10
CA HIS A 395 -6.52 17.14 -13.39
C HIS A 395 -6.02 17.99 -14.56
N TYR A 396 -6.07 19.32 -14.42
CA TYR A 396 -5.48 20.24 -15.40
C TYR A 396 -3.97 20.01 -15.54
N LEU A 397 -3.22 19.94 -14.43
CA LEU A 397 -1.76 19.69 -14.45
C LEU A 397 -1.41 18.35 -15.11
N MET A 398 -2.22 17.32 -14.90
CA MET A 398 -2.02 15.99 -15.50
C MET A 398 -2.27 15.99 -17.02
N ASN A 399 -3.26 16.74 -17.49
CA ASN A 399 -3.65 16.79 -18.91
C ASN A 399 -2.95 17.89 -19.71
N SER A 400 -2.26 18.80 -19.05
CA SER A 400 -1.57 19.94 -19.67
C SER A 400 -0.07 19.90 -19.35
N PRO A 401 0.69 18.94 -19.92
CA PRO A 401 2.14 18.90 -19.73
C PRO A 401 2.80 20.13 -20.37
N CYS A 402 3.86 20.60 -19.73
CA CYS A 402 4.71 21.66 -20.32
C CYS A 402 5.52 21.07 -21.47
N GLY A 403 5.12 21.31 -22.72
CA GLY A 403 5.68 20.68 -23.92
C GLY A 403 7.16 20.98 -24.20
N LYS A 404 7.74 21.99 -23.55
CA LYS A 404 9.18 22.33 -23.65
C LYS A 404 10.03 21.68 -22.54
N GLN A 405 9.42 21.00 -21.59
CA GLN A 405 10.07 20.41 -20.43
C GLN A 405 10.13 18.88 -20.52
N SER A 406 11.05 18.28 -19.76
CA SER A 406 11.21 16.83 -19.73
C SER A 406 9.99 16.10 -19.12
N VAL A 407 9.90 14.79 -19.34
CA VAL A 407 8.90 13.94 -18.69
C VAL A 407 9.08 13.99 -17.16
N GLU A 408 10.34 13.95 -16.70
CA GLU A 408 10.67 14.01 -15.27
C GLU A 408 10.17 15.33 -14.63
N TYR A 409 10.37 16.46 -15.28
CA TYR A 409 9.82 17.74 -14.82
C TYR A 409 8.30 17.71 -14.66
N ASN A 410 7.60 17.20 -15.68
CA ASN A 410 6.13 17.16 -15.67
C ASN A 410 5.59 16.24 -14.57
N ASP A 411 6.21 15.07 -14.34
CA ASP A 411 5.84 14.16 -13.26
C ASP A 411 6.13 14.77 -11.89
N ASN A 412 7.31 15.36 -11.73
CA ASN A 412 7.71 16.00 -10.48
C ASN A 412 6.89 17.25 -10.15
N ARG A 413 6.44 18.03 -11.17
CA ARG A 413 5.53 19.14 -11.00
C ARG A 413 4.22 18.72 -10.34
N ILE A 414 3.62 17.63 -10.81
CA ILE A 414 2.38 17.07 -10.24
C ILE A 414 2.62 16.58 -8.81
N ALA A 415 3.69 15.80 -8.60
CA ALA A 415 4.06 15.27 -7.30
C ALA A 415 4.32 16.39 -6.27
N MET A 416 4.99 17.48 -6.70
CA MET A 416 5.30 18.63 -5.86
C MET A 416 4.04 19.43 -5.49
N TYR A 417 3.11 19.63 -6.44
CA TYR A 417 1.82 20.28 -6.20
C TYR A 417 1.02 19.55 -5.12
N VAL A 418 0.96 18.22 -5.21
CA VAL A 418 0.29 17.37 -4.21
C VAL A 418 1.00 17.43 -2.86
N ALA A 419 2.33 17.31 -2.83
CA ALA A 419 3.14 17.37 -1.60
C ALA A 419 2.99 18.72 -0.87
N GLN A 420 2.86 19.82 -1.61
CA GLN A 420 2.63 21.17 -1.07
C GLN A 420 1.15 21.45 -0.80
N LYS A 421 0.25 20.47 -1.01
CA LYS A 421 -1.20 20.61 -0.79
C LYS A 421 -1.85 21.75 -1.58
N GLY A 422 -1.44 21.93 -2.83
CA GLY A 422 -1.95 22.96 -3.71
C GLY A 422 -1.64 24.38 -3.26
N ARG A 423 -0.57 24.57 -2.45
CA ARG A 423 -0.23 25.88 -1.86
C ARG A 423 1.17 26.32 -2.29
N CYS A 424 1.33 27.65 -2.43
CA CYS A 424 2.64 28.25 -2.61
C CYS A 424 3.59 27.83 -1.47
N ALA A 425 4.81 27.41 -1.82
CA ALA A 425 5.80 27.00 -0.83
C ALA A 425 6.19 28.13 0.14
N VAL A 426 6.16 29.36 -0.33
CA VAL A 426 6.55 30.55 0.45
C VAL A 426 5.37 31.10 1.27
N THR A 427 4.34 31.58 0.61
CA THR A 427 3.21 32.28 1.24
C THR A 427 2.16 31.36 1.86
N LYS A 428 2.17 30.07 1.53
CA LYS A 428 1.16 29.07 1.98
C LYS A 428 -0.27 29.33 1.49
N VAL A 429 -0.49 30.32 0.63
CA VAL A 429 -1.78 30.59 0.01
C VAL A 429 -2.11 29.48 -0.99
N LYS A 430 -3.40 29.12 -1.12
CA LYS A 430 -3.87 28.21 -2.18
C LYS A 430 -3.64 28.86 -3.55
N LEU A 431 -3.21 28.06 -4.52
CA LEU A 431 -2.90 28.51 -5.87
C LEU A 431 -4.04 28.16 -6.82
N ALA A 432 -4.42 29.12 -7.67
CA ALA A 432 -5.29 28.90 -8.82
C ALA A 432 -4.49 28.36 -10.01
N VAL A 433 -5.16 27.80 -11.04
CA VAL A 433 -4.51 27.16 -12.20
C VAL A 433 -3.46 28.06 -12.87
N ASN A 434 -3.78 29.31 -13.04
CA ASN A 434 -2.94 30.31 -13.73
C ASN A 434 -1.89 30.98 -12.82
N GLU A 435 -1.84 30.60 -11.53
CA GLU A 435 -0.88 31.16 -10.57
C GLU A 435 0.21 30.11 -10.19
N ILE A 436 0.22 28.95 -10.83
CA ILE A 436 1.12 27.84 -10.48
C ILE A 436 2.38 27.91 -11.30
N ASP A 437 3.50 28.21 -10.64
CA ASP A 437 4.84 28.11 -11.21
C ASP A 437 5.64 27.01 -10.53
N CYS A 438 6.20 26.10 -11.34
CA CYS A 438 7.14 25.08 -10.87
C CYS A 438 8.57 25.57 -11.14
N HIS A 439 9.16 26.11 -10.10
CA HIS A 439 10.45 26.79 -10.15
C HIS A 439 11.61 25.83 -9.87
N HIS A 440 12.69 25.91 -10.66
CA HIS A 440 13.97 25.28 -10.38
C HIS A 440 14.72 26.11 -9.32
N LYS A 441 14.98 25.53 -8.15
CA LYS A 441 15.74 26.24 -7.09
C LYS A 441 17.14 26.64 -7.57
N THR A 442 17.83 25.72 -8.24
CA THR A 442 19.05 25.98 -9.01
C THR A 442 18.67 25.90 -10.48
N PRO A 443 18.82 26.97 -11.28
CA PRO A 443 18.48 26.98 -12.70
C PRO A 443 19.29 25.96 -13.50
N ILE A 444 18.74 25.51 -14.63
CA ILE A 444 19.38 24.54 -15.53
C ILE A 444 20.72 25.05 -16.03
N GLU A 445 20.83 26.33 -16.36
CA GLU A 445 22.06 26.99 -16.79
C GLU A 445 23.19 26.98 -15.77
N TYR A 446 22.88 26.78 -14.48
CA TYR A 446 23.82 26.64 -13.38
C TYR A 446 23.92 25.19 -12.89
N GLY A 447 23.57 24.20 -13.73
CA GLY A 447 23.70 22.78 -13.45
C GLY A 447 22.56 22.16 -12.64
N GLY A 448 21.45 22.88 -12.45
CA GLY A 448 20.23 22.32 -11.87
C GLY A 448 19.54 21.38 -12.86
N GLY A 449 18.96 20.28 -12.35
CA GLY A 449 18.18 19.33 -13.14
C GLY A 449 16.69 19.35 -12.75
N ASP A 450 15.93 18.48 -13.40
CA ASP A 450 14.47 18.32 -13.21
C ASP A 450 14.10 17.44 -12.01
N GLU A 451 15.12 17.05 -11.19
CA GLU A 451 14.89 16.16 -10.05
C GLU A 451 13.95 16.81 -9.02
N TYR A 452 13.14 15.98 -8.37
CA TYR A 452 12.16 16.40 -7.37
C TYR A 452 12.73 17.34 -6.29
N LYS A 453 13.97 17.09 -5.81
CA LYS A 453 14.63 17.93 -4.78
C LYS A 453 14.95 19.35 -5.27
N ASN A 454 15.17 19.55 -6.58
CA ASN A 454 15.51 20.85 -7.16
C ASN A 454 14.27 21.66 -7.53
N LEU A 455 13.08 21.07 -7.57
CA LEU A 455 11.85 21.75 -7.91
C LEU A 455 11.09 22.27 -6.67
N ILE A 456 10.27 23.30 -6.87
CA ILE A 456 9.39 23.87 -5.86
C ILE A 456 8.21 24.60 -6.53
N ILE A 457 6.98 24.39 -6.02
CA ILE A 457 5.82 25.14 -6.49
C ILE A 457 5.70 26.45 -5.74
N VAL A 458 5.64 27.54 -6.47
CA VAL A 458 5.45 28.90 -5.96
C VAL A 458 4.32 29.59 -6.74
N SER A 459 3.81 30.72 -6.26
CA SER A 459 2.93 31.55 -7.07
C SER A 459 3.74 32.33 -8.10
N ASP A 460 3.12 32.69 -9.23
CA ASP A 460 3.65 33.57 -10.26
C ASP A 460 4.29 34.83 -9.66
N LYS A 461 3.62 35.47 -8.72
CA LYS A 461 4.08 36.67 -8.01
C LYS A 461 5.37 36.42 -7.21
N VAL A 462 5.47 35.28 -6.52
CA VAL A 462 6.69 34.90 -5.82
C VAL A 462 7.79 34.52 -6.80
N HIS A 463 7.45 33.88 -7.92
CA HIS A 463 8.42 33.55 -8.98
C HIS A 463 9.07 34.78 -9.56
N ILE A 464 8.27 35.85 -9.82
CA ILE A 464 8.78 37.15 -10.24
C ILE A 464 9.70 37.75 -9.18
N LEU A 465 9.37 37.65 -7.88
CA LEU A 465 10.26 38.12 -6.80
C LEU A 465 11.58 37.38 -6.74
N ILE A 466 11.60 36.10 -7.13
CA ILE A 466 12.84 35.29 -7.12
C ILE A 466 13.79 35.76 -8.24
N HIS A 467 13.28 36.09 -9.42
CA HIS A 467 14.12 36.37 -10.61
C HIS A 467 14.31 37.84 -10.95
N SER A 468 13.44 38.73 -10.44
CA SER A 468 13.52 40.15 -10.81
C SER A 468 14.73 40.85 -10.18
N VAL A 469 15.40 41.70 -10.97
CA VAL A 469 16.43 42.65 -10.51
C VAL A 469 15.97 44.12 -10.61
N ASN A 470 14.81 44.35 -11.20
CA ASN A 470 14.27 45.73 -11.38
C ASN A 470 13.59 46.18 -10.08
N SER A 471 14.11 47.22 -9.47
CA SER A 471 13.63 47.78 -8.19
C SER A 471 12.15 48.18 -8.21
N ARG A 472 11.63 48.71 -9.35
CA ARG A 472 10.22 49.07 -9.49
C ARG A 472 9.33 47.83 -9.47
N THR A 473 9.74 46.76 -10.14
CA THR A 473 9.04 45.45 -10.16
C THR A 473 9.08 44.81 -8.78
N LEU A 474 10.23 44.84 -8.13
CA LEU A 474 10.38 44.26 -6.76
C LEU A 474 9.45 44.99 -5.77
N LYS A 475 9.44 46.33 -5.74
CA LYS A 475 8.53 47.13 -4.89
C LYS A 475 7.06 46.80 -5.16
N LYS A 476 6.65 46.70 -6.42
CA LYS A 476 5.28 46.34 -6.80
C LYS A 476 4.88 44.99 -6.29
N TYR A 477 5.70 43.94 -6.51
CA TYR A 477 5.35 42.57 -6.14
C TYR A 477 5.54 42.29 -4.65
N LEU A 478 6.46 42.97 -3.96
CA LEU A 478 6.53 42.95 -2.50
C LEU A 478 5.26 43.50 -1.84
N ALA A 479 4.72 44.60 -2.38
CA ALA A 479 3.46 45.14 -1.90
C ALA A 479 2.26 44.23 -2.16
N LEU A 480 2.26 43.47 -3.28
CA LEU A 480 1.20 42.51 -3.63
C LEU A 480 1.27 41.23 -2.80
N VAL A 481 2.46 40.72 -2.56
CA VAL A 481 2.68 39.45 -1.77
C VAL A 481 2.68 39.74 -0.28
N ASN A 482 3.11 40.92 0.15
CA ASN A 482 3.25 41.35 1.56
C ASN A 482 3.86 40.24 2.45
N PRO A 483 5.09 39.79 2.15
CA PRO A 483 5.70 38.65 2.87
C PRO A 483 6.10 39.06 4.27
N ASP A 484 5.84 38.18 5.25
CA ASP A 484 6.44 38.30 6.57
C ASP A 484 7.97 38.06 6.54
N GLU A 485 8.67 38.33 7.65
CA GLU A 485 10.13 38.17 7.72
C GLU A 485 10.60 36.76 7.36
N LYS A 486 9.86 35.72 7.76
CA LYS A 486 10.20 34.32 7.46
C LYS A 486 9.98 33.99 5.99
N GLN A 487 8.95 34.57 5.40
CA GLN A 487 8.65 34.41 3.98
C GLN A 487 9.67 35.17 3.12
N LEU A 488 10.07 36.37 3.53
CA LEU A 488 11.11 37.15 2.84
C LEU A 488 12.46 36.44 2.92
N ALA A 489 12.83 35.92 4.08
CA ALA A 489 14.05 35.11 4.22
C ALA A 489 14.03 33.86 3.34
N LYS A 490 12.86 33.26 3.13
CA LYS A 490 12.71 32.13 2.22
C LYS A 490 12.80 32.53 0.75
N ILE A 491 12.26 33.70 0.37
CA ILE A 491 12.44 34.28 -0.98
C ILE A 491 13.94 34.51 -1.21
N ASN A 492 14.63 35.15 -0.29
CA ASN A 492 16.06 35.44 -0.40
C ASN A 492 16.88 34.16 -0.53
N LYS A 493 16.55 33.14 0.24
CA LYS A 493 17.19 31.81 0.09
C LYS A 493 17.01 31.22 -1.32
N LEU A 494 15.81 31.36 -1.93
CA LEU A 494 15.56 30.91 -3.29
C LEU A 494 16.29 31.79 -4.30
N ARG A 495 16.39 33.09 -4.06
CA ARG A 495 17.18 34.02 -4.89
C ARG A 495 18.65 33.65 -4.92
N ILE A 496 19.26 33.39 -3.76
CA ILE A 496 20.66 32.94 -3.67
C ILE A 496 20.87 31.65 -4.46
N MET A 497 19.96 30.67 -4.33
CA MET A 497 20.02 29.43 -5.09
C MET A 497 19.85 29.65 -6.59
N ALA A 498 19.11 30.66 -6.99
CA ALA A 498 18.92 31.08 -8.38
C ALA A 498 20.01 32.07 -8.87
N HIS A 499 21.10 32.25 -8.12
CA HIS A 499 22.20 33.16 -8.42
C HIS A 499 21.73 34.66 -8.53
N MET A 500 20.70 35.03 -7.76
CA MET A 500 20.17 36.38 -7.67
C MET A 500 20.56 37.04 -6.34
N PRO A 501 20.82 38.37 -6.31
CA PRO A 501 21.10 39.09 -5.09
C PRO A 501 19.87 39.12 -4.15
N GLU A 502 20.09 39.13 -2.84
CA GLU A 502 19.03 39.27 -1.85
C GLU A 502 18.29 40.64 -1.96
N ILE A 503 17.08 40.67 -1.45
CA ILE A 503 16.25 41.87 -1.40
C ILE A 503 15.88 42.26 0.01
N SER A 504 15.86 43.57 0.27
CA SER A 504 15.36 44.15 1.52
C SER A 504 13.82 44.17 1.55
N THR A 505 13.25 44.47 2.71
CA THR A 505 11.81 44.69 2.89
C THR A 505 11.27 45.84 1.99
N ASN A 506 12.12 46.81 1.63
CA ASN A 506 11.78 47.95 0.78
C ASN A 506 12.00 47.67 -0.73
N GLY A 507 12.39 46.45 -1.10
CA GLY A 507 12.65 46.06 -2.48
C GLY A 507 13.94 46.59 -3.09
N GLU A 508 14.91 46.89 -2.26
CA GLU A 508 16.27 47.25 -2.67
C GLU A 508 17.13 45.97 -2.72
N LEU A 509 18.00 45.90 -3.71
CA LEU A 509 18.96 44.82 -3.82
C LEU A 509 20.03 44.97 -2.74
N LEU A 510 20.24 43.95 -1.97
CA LEU A 510 21.33 43.91 -1.00
C LEU A 510 22.60 43.45 -1.73
N THR A 511 23.56 44.35 -1.86
CA THR A 511 24.91 43.99 -2.34
C THR A 511 25.61 43.17 -1.28
N VAL A 512 26.12 41.96 -1.67
CA VAL A 512 26.99 41.16 -0.85
C VAL A 512 28.36 41.82 -0.74
#